data_6c711c23e78ee1617dbfccebec814e53
#
_entry.id   6c711c23e78ee1617dbfccebec814e53
#
_cell.length_a   1.000
_cell.length_b   1.000
_cell.length_c   1.000
_cell.angle_alpha   90.00
_cell.angle_beta   90.00
_cell.angle_gamma   90.00
#
_symmetry.space_group_name_H-M   'P 1'
#
loop_
_entity.id
_entity.type
_entity.pdbx_description
1 polymer ?
#
loop_
_entity_poly.entity_id
_entity_poly.type
_entity_poly.pdbx_seq_one_letter_code
_entity_poly.pdbx_strand_id
1 'polypeptide(L)'
;MIIHTVNSLRANRRRVERQLESAELVMTALRRCAALHLQYAKTGPQWALSSGHRVDDDVARMVVASSSVVGVGDALFNGAASQTFRWWADVS
;
A
#
# COMPACT_ATOMS: atom_id res chain seq x y z
N MET A 1 -28.37 20.77 10.50
CA MET A 1 -27.61 20.54 9.24
C MET A 1 -26.11 20.79 9.39
N ILE A 2 -25.74 21.90 9.98
CA ILE A 2 -24.32 22.23 10.18
C ILE A 2 -23.59 21.16 11.02
N ILE A 3 -24.26 20.61 12.03
CA ILE A 3 -23.71 19.59 12.93
C ILE A 3 -23.34 18.32 12.16
N HIS A 4 -24.17 17.88 11.21
CA HIS A 4 -23.87 16.70 10.38
C HIS A 4 -22.65 16.91 9.51
N THR A 5 -22.52 18.09 8.92
CA THR A 5 -21.37 18.41 8.07
C THR A 5 -20.07 18.37 8.87
N VAL A 6 -20.07 18.94 10.08
CA VAL A 6 -18.91 18.95 10.96
C VAL A 6 -18.53 17.52 11.37
N ASN A 7 -19.51 16.69 11.71
CA ASN A 7 -19.25 15.31 12.11
C ASN A 7 -18.68 14.49 10.94
N SER A 8 -19.19 14.70 9.72
CA SER A 8 -18.67 14.03 8.53
C SER A 8 -17.23 14.41 8.25
N LEU A 9 -16.88 15.69 8.39
CA LEU A 9 -15.52 16.17 8.19
C LEU A 9 -14.56 15.56 9.23
N ARG A 10 -14.96 15.47 10.48
CA ARG A 10 -14.15 14.84 11.53
C ARG A 10 -13.95 13.37 11.27
N ALA A 11 -14.98 12.65 10.85
CA ALA A 11 -14.88 11.23 10.53
C ALA A 11 -13.93 10.99 9.37
N ASN A 12 -14.02 11.81 8.31
CA ASN A 12 -13.13 11.71 7.16
C ASN A 12 -11.67 12.02 7.53
N ARG A 13 -11.44 13.01 8.38
CA ARG A 13 -10.10 13.36 8.85
C ARG A 13 -9.47 12.19 9.61
N ARG A 14 -10.20 11.55 10.52
CA ARG A 14 -9.72 10.39 11.27
C ARG A 14 -9.37 9.22 10.35
N ARG A 15 -10.18 8.99 9.32
CA ARG A 15 -9.91 7.95 8.33
C ARG A 15 -8.60 8.22 7.59
N VAL A 16 -8.41 9.44 7.12
CA VAL A 16 -7.19 9.83 6.40
C VAL A 16 -5.97 9.69 7.31
N GLU A 17 -6.07 10.13 8.56
CA GLU A 17 -4.97 9.98 9.53
C GLU A 17 -4.59 8.53 9.75
N ARG A 18 -5.56 7.62 9.88
CA ARG A 18 -5.31 6.18 10.03
C ARG A 18 -4.64 5.59 8.80
N GLN A 19 -5.08 6.00 7.61
CA GLN A 19 -4.48 5.55 6.37
C GLN A 19 -3.03 6.01 6.25
N LEU A 20 -2.74 7.25 6.62
CA LEU A 20 -1.38 7.79 6.62
C LEU A 20 -0.48 7.06 7.61
N GLU A 21 -0.96 6.79 8.82
CA GLU A 21 -0.21 6.02 9.80
C GLU A 21 0.11 4.63 9.30
N SER A 22 -0.86 3.95 8.71
CA SER A 22 -0.67 2.62 8.12
C SER A 22 0.31 2.64 6.97
N ALA A 23 0.23 3.66 6.10
CA ALA A 23 1.16 3.82 4.99
C ALA A 23 2.59 4.01 5.50
N GLU A 24 2.79 4.80 6.55
CA GLU A 24 4.11 5.00 7.15
C GLU A 24 4.68 3.70 7.71
N LEU A 25 3.84 2.88 8.35
CA LEU A 25 4.27 1.57 8.86
C LEU A 25 4.72 0.66 7.73
N VAL A 26 3.96 0.63 6.63
CA VAL A 26 4.33 -0.17 5.45
C VAL A 26 5.64 0.33 4.85
N MET A 27 5.79 1.64 4.70
CA MET A 27 7.04 2.22 4.17
C MET A 27 8.23 1.94 5.07
N THR A 28 8.04 1.96 6.39
CA THR A 28 9.10 1.60 7.34
C THR A 28 9.52 0.13 7.15
N ALA A 29 8.56 -0.76 6.92
CA ALA A 29 8.86 -2.15 6.65
C ALA A 29 9.65 -2.30 5.35
N LEU A 30 9.30 -1.56 4.30
CA LEU A 30 10.02 -1.58 3.03
C LEU A 30 11.45 -1.07 3.19
N ARG A 31 11.66 -0.04 4.00
CA ARG A 31 13.01 0.46 4.32
C ARG A 31 13.87 -0.59 4.99
N ARG A 32 13.25 -1.53 5.70
CA ARG A 32 13.93 -2.64 6.37
C ARG A 32 14.02 -3.89 5.49
N CYS A 33 13.99 -3.71 4.18
CA CYS A 33 14.14 -4.75 3.18
C CYS A 33 12.95 -5.72 3.05
N ALA A 34 11.80 -5.37 3.59
CA ALA A 34 10.56 -6.11 3.31
C ALA A 34 10.11 -5.82 1.88
N ALA A 35 9.29 -6.69 1.32
CA ALA A 35 8.67 -6.49 0.02
C ALA A 35 7.16 -6.42 0.18
N LEU A 36 6.51 -5.63 -0.68
CA LEU A 36 5.06 -5.55 -0.76
C LEU A 36 4.62 -6.31 -2.00
N HIS A 37 3.78 -7.32 -1.80
CA HIS A 37 3.30 -8.18 -2.88
C HIS A 37 1.85 -7.87 -3.21
N LEU A 38 1.57 -7.73 -4.51
CA LEU A 38 0.23 -7.59 -5.04
C LEU A 38 -0.14 -8.89 -5.74
N GLN A 39 -1.28 -9.46 -5.38
CA GLN A 39 -1.90 -10.59 -6.09
C GLN A 39 -3.30 -10.22 -6.51
N TYR A 40 -3.72 -10.69 -7.68
CA TYR A 40 -5.09 -10.51 -8.16
C TYR A 40 -5.87 -11.79 -7.88
N ALA A 41 -6.80 -11.69 -6.93
CA ALA A 41 -7.73 -12.76 -6.62
C ALA A 41 -9.07 -12.50 -7.32
N LYS A 42 -9.99 -13.47 -7.27
CA LYS A 42 -11.34 -13.31 -7.85
C LYS A 42 -12.10 -12.12 -7.23
N THR A 43 -11.77 -11.78 -5.99
CA THR A 43 -12.40 -10.68 -5.26
C THR A 43 -11.71 -9.34 -5.49
N GLY A 44 -10.63 -9.30 -6.26
CA GLY A 44 -9.89 -8.09 -6.57
C GLY A 44 -8.45 -8.14 -6.08
N PRO A 45 -7.75 -7.00 -6.08
CA PRO A 45 -6.35 -6.96 -5.67
C PRO A 45 -6.19 -7.25 -4.18
N GLN A 46 -5.17 -8.04 -3.85
CA GLN A 46 -4.80 -8.36 -2.48
C GLN A 46 -3.34 -8.01 -2.28
N TRP A 47 -3.07 -7.27 -1.22
CA TRP A 47 -1.74 -6.79 -0.88
C TRP A 47 -1.27 -7.41 0.42
N ALA A 48 -0.01 -7.84 0.46
CA ALA A 48 0.61 -8.36 1.67
C ALA A 48 2.10 -8.05 1.69
N LEU A 49 2.63 -7.81 2.87
CA LEU A 49 4.07 -7.70 3.08
C LEU A 49 4.71 -9.10 3.07
N SER A 50 6.00 -9.16 2.79
CA SER A 50 6.76 -10.41 2.83
C SER A 50 6.73 -11.09 4.20
N SER A 51 6.42 -10.32 5.25
CA SER A 51 6.20 -10.86 6.61
C SER A 51 4.87 -11.60 6.77
N GLY A 52 3.97 -11.49 5.79
CA GLY A 52 2.64 -12.09 5.84
C GLY A 52 1.52 -11.14 6.26
N HIS A 53 1.85 -9.93 6.68
CA HIS A 53 0.84 -8.95 7.07
C HIS A 53 0.07 -8.44 5.85
N ARG A 54 -1.25 -8.47 5.93
CA ARG A 54 -2.10 -7.91 4.87
C ARG A 54 -2.11 -6.40 4.94
N VAL A 55 -2.19 -5.77 3.77
CA VAL A 55 -2.24 -4.33 3.63
C VAL A 55 -3.52 -3.96 2.88
N ASP A 56 -4.25 -2.96 3.37
CA ASP A 56 -5.45 -2.47 2.69
C ASP A 56 -5.08 -1.88 1.33
N ASP A 57 -5.98 -2.06 0.35
CA ASP A 57 -5.75 -1.58 -1.02
C ASP A 57 -5.47 -0.08 -1.06
N ASP A 58 -6.24 0.73 -0.35
CA ASP A 58 -6.04 2.17 -0.30
C ASP A 58 -4.66 2.55 0.23
N VAL A 59 -4.23 1.89 1.30
CA VAL A 59 -2.92 2.10 1.92
C VAL A 59 -1.80 1.67 0.96
N ALA A 60 -1.95 0.51 0.35
CA ALA A 60 -0.96 0.00 -0.61
C ALA A 60 -0.80 0.93 -1.81
N ARG A 61 -1.89 1.45 -2.34
CA ARG A 61 -1.85 2.41 -3.45
C ARG A 61 -1.12 3.70 -3.07
N MET A 62 -1.31 4.18 -1.85
CA MET A 62 -0.56 5.33 -1.36
C MET A 62 0.93 5.05 -1.30
N VAL A 63 1.30 3.86 -0.84
CA VAL A 63 2.70 3.46 -0.73
C VAL A 63 3.35 3.34 -2.10
N VAL A 64 2.71 2.65 -3.06
CA VAL A 64 3.29 2.45 -4.39
C VAL A 64 3.30 3.72 -5.24
N ALA A 65 2.49 4.71 -4.88
CA ALA A 65 2.53 6.02 -5.53
C ALA A 65 3.76 6.84 -5.12
N SER A 66 4.45 6.44 -4.04
CA SER A 66 5.67 7.11 -3.60
C SER A 66 6.81 6.87 -4.58
N SER A 67 7.58 7.92 -4.88
CA SER A 67 8.75 7.81 -5.74
C SER A 67 9.86 6.94 -5.16
N SER A 68 9.78 6.63 -3.87
CA SER A 68 10.76 5.78 -3.17
C SER A 68 10.47 4.29 -3.30
N VAL A 69 9.34 3.92 -3.90
CA VAL A 69 8.90 2.54 -4.04
C VAL A 69 8.83 2.19 -5.52
N VAL A 70 9.41 1.07 -5.89
CA VAL A 70 9.49 0.62 -7.28
C VAL A 70 9.00 -0.81 -7.42
N GLY A 71 8.37 -1.09 -8.57
CA GLY A 71 8.01 -2.46 -8.93
C GLY A 71 9.23 -3.21 -9.44
N VAL A 72 9.38 -4.46 -9.03
CA VAL A 72 10.53 -5.28 -9.41
C VAL A 72 10.11 -6.59 -10.07
N GLY A 73 10.74 -6.90 -11.16
CA GLY A 73 10.89 -8.23 -11.74
C GLY A 73 9.67 -8.93 -12.32
N ASP A 74 8.62 -9.00 -11.56
CA ASP A 74 7.47 -9.86 -11.86
C ASP A 74 6.67 -9.35 -13.07
N ALA A 75 6.77 -8.08 -13.38
CA ALA A 75 6.05 -7.46 -14.49
C ALA A 75 6.65 -7.78 -15.87
N LEU A 76 7.74 -8.53 -15.91
CA LEU A 76 8.38 -8.93 -17.16
C LEU A 76 7.60 -9.99 -17.92
N PHE A 77 6.68 -10.68 -17.26
CA PHE A 77 5.89 -11.73 -17.87
C PHE A 77 4.48 -11.24 -18.15
N ASN A 78 4.07 -11.29 -19.41
CA ASN A 78 2.71 -10.97 -19.81
C ASN A 78 1.74 -11.91 -19.08
N GLY A 79 0.72 -11.33 -18.46
CA GLY A 79 -0.27 -12.11 -17.74
C GLY A 79 0.14 -12.53 -16.34
N ALA A 80 1.23 -11.96 -15.81
CA ALA A 80 1.60 -12.20 -14.41
C ALA A 80 0.47 -11.72 -13.49
N ALA A 81 -0.03 -12.62 -12.65
CA ALA A 81 -1.12 -12.34 -11.71
C ALA A 81 -0.61 -11.73 -10.41
N SER A 82 0.67 -11.40 -10.34
CA SER A 82 1.30 -10.86 -9.14
C SER A 82 2.39 -9.85 -9.50
N GLN A 83 2.65 -8.95 -8.58
CA GLN A 83 3.73 -7.97 -8.71
C GLN A 83 4.34 -7.71 -7.34
N THR A 84 5.67 -7.47 -7.31
CA THR A 84 6.40 -7.17 -6.09
C THR A 84 6.91 -5.73 -6.14
N PHE A 85 6.81 -5.03 -5.01
CA PHE A 85 7.31 -3.67 -4.84
C PHE A 85 8.34 -3.64 -3.71
N ARG A 86 9.40 -2.86 -3.92
CA ARG A 86 10.46 -2.71 -2.93
C ARG A 86 10.87 -1.24 -2.80
N TRP A 87 11.59 -0.94 -1.73
CA TRP A 87 12.24 0.35 -1.57
C TRP A 87 13.30 0.50 -2.66
N TRP A 88 13.30 1.64 -3.35
CA TRP A 88 14.16 1.83 -4.52
C TRP A 88 15.65 1.64 -4.20
N ALA A 89 16.09 2.03 -3.00
CA ALA A 89 17.48 1.91 -2.59
C ALA A 89 17.95 0.46 -2.49
N ASP A 90 17.03 -0.49 -2.26
CA ASP A 90 17.35 -1.91 -2.18
C ASP A 90 17.54 -2.54 -3.57
N VAL A 91 17.07 -1.86 -4.60
CA VAL A 91 17.10 -2.34 -5.99
C VAL A 91 18.25 -1.73 -6.77
N SER A 92 18.68 -0.55 -6.38
CA SER A 92 19.79 0.14 -7.00
C SER A 92 21.12 -0.35 -6.44
#